data_fd7b0db0e9ffb121e1edf63105b045b4
#
_entry.id   fd7b0db0e9ffb121e1edf63105b045b4
#
_cell.length_a   1.000
_cell.length_b   1.000
_cell.length_c   1.000
_cell.angle_alpha   90.00
_cell.angle_beta   90.00
_cell.angle_gamma   90.00
#
_symmetry.space_group_name_H-M   'P 1'
#
loop_
_entity.id
_entity.type
_entity.pdbx_description
1 polymer ?
#
loop_
_entity_poly.entity_id
_entity_poly.type
_entity_poly.pdbx_seq_one_letter_code
_entity_poly.pdbx_strand_id
1 'polypeptide(L)'
;MRTALESSESIKPFRLVKYFSLSSLVVILIPTLLLSIFISQRAKNELLSKSEQYALLVAINLNHQVFTQFVLPTALKYGRVRLSNPEQYQLLDKVVRNTIHGFKIDRVIVYDLNELVTYSTDSSLLGLSGLGGIDFNLARQGKSSSRLVSRGGFLGFELGTLAKQRQLKTYIPLRMKKPLSRDFGQILGVFEITQDISEDYAAITRFQNIIAISLVGVMSLLFFVLRFIV
;
A
#
# COMPACT_ATOMS: atom_id res chain seq x y z
N MET A 1 2.07 70.57 -49.87
CA MET A 1 0.99 70.81 -48.97
C MET A 1 0.11 69.55 -48.86
N ARG A 2 0.28 68.81 -47.84
CA ARG A 2 -0.68 67.90 -47.22
C ARG A 2 0.09 66.94 -46.28
N THR A 3 -0.03 67.23 -45.03
CA THR A 3 0.47 66.49 -43.90
C THR A 3 -0.22 65.08 -43.87
N ALA A 4 0.57 64.06 -44.04
CA ALA A 4 0.15 62.67 -43.73
C ALA A 4 0.18 62.49 -42.20
N LEU A 5 -0.99 62.32 -41.62
CA LEU A 5 -1.16 61.96 -40.26
C LEU A 5 -0.75 60.47 -40.10
N GLU A 6 0.40 60.23 -39.55
CA GLU A 6 0.76 58.93 -39.01
C GLU A 6 -0.14 58.65 -37.81
N SER A 7 -1.11 57.76 -37.99
CA SER A 7 -1.81 57.17 -36.91
C SER A 7 -0.89 56.09 -36.27
N SER A 8 -0.11 56.50 -35.29
CA SER A 8 0.56 55.52 -34.40
C SER A 8 -0.49 54.79 -33.61
N GLU A 9 -0.84 53.61 -34.05
CA GLU A 9 -1.52 52.63 -33.20
C GLU A 9 -0.64 52.35 -32.00
N SER A 10 -0.92 53.00 -30.89
CA SER A 10 -0.31 52.67 -29.59
C SER A 10 -0.77 51.28 -29.22
N ILE A 11 0.01 50.28 -29.57
CA ILE A 11 -0.11 48.92 -29.08
C ILE A 11 -0.02 49.03 -27.55
N LYS A 12 -1.15 48.88 -26.85
CA LYS A 12 -1.23 48.99 -25.39
C LYS A 12 -0.33 47.92 -24.78
N PRO A 13 0.86 48.27 -24.22
CA PRO A 13 1.83 47.30 -23.71
C PRO A 13 1.24 46.42 -22.59
N PHE A 14 0.21 46.92 -21.94
CA PHE A 14 -0.53 46.25 -20.87
C PHE A 14 -1.20 44.90 -21.27
N ARG A 15 -1.66 44.77 -22.52
CA ARG A 15 -2.27 43.52 -22.99
C ARG A 15 -1.23 42.44 -23.24
N LEU A 16 -0.08 42.79 -23.79
CA LEU A 16 0.98 41.84 -24.12
C LEU A 16 1.56 41.18 -22.86
N VAL A 17 1.84 41.97 -21.82
CA VAL A 17 2.34 41.49 -20.53
C VAL A 17 1.34 40.55 -19.87
N LYS A 18 0.03 40.87 -19.91
CA LYS A 18 -1.03 40.04 -19.37
C LYS A 18 -1.10 38.67 -20.06
N TYR A 19 -1.07 38.62 -21.38
CA TYR A 19 -1.10 37.37 -22.13
C TYR A 19 0.17 36.56 -21.94
N PHE A 20 1.33 37.19 -21.92
CA PHE A 20 2.60 36.54 -21.65
C PHE A 20 2.65 35.92 -20.25
N SER A 21 2.24 36.68 -19.23
CA SER A 21 2.16 36.18 -17.85
C SER A 21 1.18 35.00 -17.71
N LEU A 22 0.01 35.10 -18.34
CA LEU A 22 -0.99 34.01 -18.29
C LEU A 22 -0.50 32.75 -19.03
N SER A 23 0.10 32.90 -20.20
CA SER A 23 0.63 31.75 -20.95
C SER A 23 1.81 31.09 -20.24
N SER A 24 2.73 31.86 -19.67
CA SER A 24 3.84 31.37 -18.86
C SER A 24 3.35 30.60 -17.62
N LEU A 25 2.31 31.14 -16.95
CA LEU A 25 1.67 30.45 -15.81
C LEU A 25 1.11 29.09 -16.22
N VAL A 26 0.38 29.00 -17.32
CA VAL A 26 -0.21 27.74 -17.81
C VAL A 26 0.88 26.72 -18.20
N VAL A 27 1.94 27.19 -18.90
CA VAL A 27 3.06 26.35 -19.35
C VAL A 27 3.85 25.74 -18.18
N ILE A 28 3.94 26.43 -17.06
CA ILE A 28 4.62 25.89 -15.87
C ILE A 28 3.67 25.03 -15.01
N LEU A 29 2.43 25.49 -14.82
CA LEU A 29 1.47 24.84 -13.91
C LEU A 29 1.06 23.46 -14.40
N ILE A 30 0.75 23.29 -15.67
CA ILE A 30 0.27 22.01 -16.21
C ILE A 30 1.34 20.92 -16.09
N PRO A 31 2.59 21.08 -16.59
CA PRO A 31 3.62 20.04 -16.44
C PRO A 31 3.94 19.73 -14.98
N THR A 32 3.96 20.73 -14.10
CA THR A 32 4.27 20.49 -12.68
C THR A 32 3.18 19.70 -11.98
N LEU A 33 1.90 19.97 -12.27
CA LEU A 33 0.79 19.16 -11.75
C LEU A 33 0.84 17.72 -12.29
N LEU A 34 1.08 17.55 -13.58
CA LEU A 34 1.22 16.22 -14.18
C LEU A 34 2.39 15.44 -13.57
N LEU A 35 3.54 16.10 -13.38
CA LEU A 35 4.71 15.51 -12.75
C LEU A 35 4.44 15.12 -11.29
N SER A 36 3.76 15.98 -10.53
CA SER A 36 3.36 15.70 -9.15
C SER A 36 2.46 14.46 -9.04
N ILE A 37 1.47 14.34 -9.94
CA ILE A 37 0.60 13.16 -10.01
C ILE A 37 1.41 11.91 -10.36
N PHE A 38 2.30 12.01 -11.36
CA PHE A 38 3.13 10.88 -11.79
C PHE A 38 4.06 10.39 -10.67
N ILE A 39 4.75 11.30 -9.98
CA ILE A 39 5.63 10.96 -8.85
C ILE A 39 4.82 10.31 -7.72
N SER A 40 3.65 10.85 -7.38
CA SER A 40 2.78 10.28 -6.35
C SER A 40 2.32 8.86 -6.70
N GLN A 41 1.93 8.61 -7.95
CA GLN A 41 1.56 7.27 -8.41
C GLN A 41 2.74 6.29 -8.31
N ARG A 42 3.93 6.72 -8.72
CA ARG A 42 5.15 5.91 -8.59
C ARG A 42 5.47 5.59 -7.14
N ALA A 43 5.39 6.58 -6.24
CA ALA A 43 5.63 6.39 -4.81
C ALA A 43 4.62 5.41 -4.18
N LYS A 44 3.33 5.49 -4.55
CA LYS A 44 2.30 4.55 -4.10
C LYS A 44 2.57 3.12 -4.58
N ASN A 45 2.93 2.94 -5.84
CA ASN A 45 3.25 1.63 -6.39
C ASN A 45 4.51 1.03 -5.74
N GLU A 46 5.53 1.86 -5.49
CA GLU A 46 6.75 1.43 -4.79
C GLU A 46 6.46 1.03 -3.34
N LEU A 47 5.61 1.79 -2.63
CA LEU A 47 5.14 1.44 -1.30
C LEU A 47 4.48 0.06 -1.29
N LEU A 48 3.56 -0.20 -2.22
CA LEU A 48 2.87 -1.49 -2.33
C LEU A 48 3.85 -2.64 -2.59
N SER A 49 4.77 -2.45 -3.53
CA SER A 49 5.81 -3.46 -3.86
C SER A 49 6.70 -3.77 -2.67
N LYS A 50 7.17 -2.74 -1.94
CA LYS A 50 7.98 -2.92 -0.72
C LYS A 50 7.21 -3.60 0.39
N SER A 51 5.95 -3.24 0.58
CA SER A 51 5.09 -3.88 1.58
C SER A 51 4.83 -5.35 1.26
N GLU A 52 4.68 -5.71 -0.02
CA GLU A 52 4.57 -7.10 -0.45
C GLU A 52 5.85 -7.90 -0.18
N GLN A 53 7.03 -7.36 -0.54
CA GLN A 53 8.32 -7.98 -0.25
C GLN A 53 8.54 -8.16 1.26
N TYR A 54 8.15 -7.17 2.04
CA TYR A 54 8.20 -7.24 3.49
C TYR A 54 7.30 -8.35 4.05
N ALA A 55 6.06 -8.47 3.57
CA ALA A 55 5.16 -9.55 3.96
C ALA A 55 5.74 -10.93 3.61
N LEU A 56 6.37 -11.06 2.45
CA LEU A 56 7.03 -12.30 2.03
C LEU A 56 8.18 -12.67 2.99
N LEU A 57 9.03 -11.71 3.37
CA LEU A 57 10.11 -11.94 4.34
C LEU A 57 9.57 -12.37 5.71
N VAL A 58 8.51 -11.70 6.18
CA VAL A 58 7.84 -12.07 7.44
C VAL A 58 7.26 -13.48 7.35
N ALA A 59 6.61 -13.85 6.24
CA ALA A 59 6.05 -15.19 6.06
C ALA A 59 7.13 -16.28 6.04
N ILE A 60 8.26 -16.02 5.38
CA ILE A 60 9.40 -16.97 5.37
C ILE A 60 9.94 -17.16 6.78
N ASN A 61 10.12 -16.08 7.54
CA ASN A 61 10.56 -16.14 8.92
C ASN A 61 9.52 -16.86 9.82
N LEU A 62 8.25 -16.48 9.67
CA LEU A 62 7.16 -17.09 10.42
C LEU A 62 7.07 -18.60 10.14
N ASN A 63 7.15 -19.01 8.88
CA ASN A 63 7.17 -20.44 8.53
C ASN A 63 8.35 -21.17 9.19
N HIS A 64 9.53 -20.57 9.23
CA HIS A 64 10.69 -21.16 9.89
C HIS A 64 10.49 -21.25 11.41
N GLN A 65 10.02 -20.20 12.06
CA GLN A 65 9.80 -20.18 13.51
C GLN A 65 8.68 -21.14 13.92
N VAL A 66 7.57 -21.15 13.19
CA VAL A 66 6.46 -22.10 13.44
C VAL A 66 6.94 -23.54 13.27
N PHE A 67 7.72 -23.83 12.24
CA PHE A 67 8.24 -25.19 12.04
C PHE A 67 9.18 -25.61 13.20
N THR A 68 10.15 -24.78 13.56
CA THR A 68 11.19 -25.12 14.54
C THR A 68 10.72 -25.05 15.99
N GLN A 69 9.85 -24.09 16.33
CA GLN A 69 9.42 -23.87 17.73
C GLN A 69 8.05 -24.46 18.05
N PHE A 70 7.25 -24.80 17.04
CA PHE A 70 5.94 -25.40 17.27
C PHE A 70 5.79 -26.78 16.63
N VAL A 71 5.92 -26.90 15.30
CA VAL A 71 5.62 -28.15 14.58
C VAL A 71 6.52 -29.29 15.04
N LEU A 72 7.83 -29.09 15.02
CA LEU A 72 8.81 -30.13 15.36
C LEU A 72 8.71 -30.55 16.83
N PRO A 73 8.72 -29.66 17.84
CA PRO A 73 8.56 -30.07 19.25
C PRO A 73 7.21 -30.72 19.53
N THR A 74 6.13 -30.24 18.92
CA THR A 74 4.78 -30.80 19.11
C THR A 74 4.68 -32.18 18.50
N ALA A 75 5.21 -32.42 17.32
CA ALA A 75 5.23 -33.71 16.66
C ALA A 75 6.07 -34.72 17.46
N LEU A 76 7.20 -34.34 18.03
CA LEU A 76 8.04 -35.19 18.87
C LEU A 76 7.35 -35.53 20.19
N LYS A 77 6.63 -34.58 20.81
CA LYS A 77 5.97 -34.80 22.11
C LYS A 77 4.64 -35.53 22.01
N TYR A 78 3.82 -35.20 20.99
CA TYR A 78 2.44 -35.70 20.87
C TYR A 78 2.21 -36.61 19.66
N GLY A 79 3.25 -36.89 18.86
CA GLY A 79 3.18 -37.70 17.65
C GLY A 79 2.50 -37.03 16.45
N ARG A 80 1.70 -36.00 16.70
CA ARG A 80 0.98 -35.24 15.65
C ARG A 80 0.59 -33.83 16.10
N VAL A 81 0.47 -32.91 15.14
CA VAL A 81 -0.05 -31.56 15.35
C VAL A 81 -1.57 -31.55 15.20
N ARG A 82 -2.28 -31.02 16.20
CA ARG A 82 -3.73 -30.83 16.20
C ARG A 82 -4.08 -29.46 16.75
N LEU A 83 -4.43 -28.52 15.89
CA LEU A 83 -4.80 -27.15 16.32
C LEU A 83 -6.18 -27.09 17.03
N SER A 84 -6.96 -28.16 16.98
CA SER A 84 -8.16 -28.35 17.83
C SER A 84 -7.83 -28.56 19.32
N ASN A 85 -6.57 -28.88 19.67
CA ASN A 85 -6.12 -28.96 21.05
C ASN A 85 -5.77 -27.57 21.56
N PRO A 86 -6.40 -27.06 22.63
CA PRO A 86 -6.17 -25.71 23.14
C PRO A 86 -4.70 -25.41 23.53
N GLU A 87 -4.00 -26.40 24.10
CA GLU A 87 -2.57 -26.23 24.47
C GLU A 87 -1.69 -26.02 23.24
N GLN A 88 -1.92 -26.82 22.18
CA GLN A 88 -1.16 -26.69 20.94
C GLN A 88 -1.51 -25.37 20.21
N TYR A 89 -2.78 -24.96 20.25
CA TYR A 89 -3.20 -23.68 19.69
C TYR A 89 -2.52 -22.50 20.41
N GLN A 90 -2.51 -22.49 21.76
CA GLN A 90 -1.85 -21.44 22.55
C GLN A 90 -0.34 -21.40 22.30
N LEU A 91 0.30 -22.56 22.13
CA LEU A 91 1.73 -22.62 21.82
C LEU A 91 2.01 -22.01 20.43
N LEU A 92 1.20 -22.35 19.43
CA LEU A 92 1.28 -21.74 18.10
C LEU A 92 1.04 -20.23 18.17
N ASP A 93 0.00 -19.78 18.87
CA ASP A 93 -0.33 -18.34 19.02
C ASP A 93 0.84 -17.57 19.64
N LYS A 94 1.46 -18.12 20.68
CA LYS A 94 2.65 -17.55 21.31
C LYS A 94 3.81 -17.40 20.33
N VAL A 95 4.10 -18.45 19.55
CA VAL A 95 5.18 -18.42 18.54
C VAL A 95 4.89 -17.38 17.47
N VAL A 96 3.66 -17.36 16.94
CA VAL A 96 3.27 -16.40 15.90
C VAL A 96 3.36 -14.97 16.43
N ARG A 97 2.74 -14.66 17.58
CA ARG A 97 2.75 -13.30 18.16
C ARG A 97 4.16 -12.83 18.50
N ASN A 98 5.01 -13.69 19.03
CA ASN A 98 6.40 -13.34 19.29
C ASN A 98 7.18 -13.08 18.00
N THR A 99 6.91 -13.86 16.95
CA THR A 99 7.59 -13.69 15.66
C THR A 99 7.19 -12.39 14.96
N ILE A 100 5.91 -11.99 15.04
CA ILE A 100 5.43 -10.76 14.40
C ILE A 100 5.55 -9.53 15.29
N HIS A 101 5.95 -9.70 16.56
CA HIS A 101 6.12 -8.58 17.48
C HIS A 101 7.20 -7.61 16.96
N GLY A 102 6.86 -6.35 16.91
CA GLY A 102 7.74 -5.30 16.36
C GLY A 102 7.66 -5.11 14.84
N PHE A 103 6.92 -5.98 14.14
CA PHE A 103 6.58 -5.76 12.73
C PHE A 103 5.25 -5.00 12.59
N LYS A 104 5.11 -4.23 11.50
CA LYS A 104 3.84 -3.53 11.17
C LYS A 104 2.80 -4.53 10.58
N ILE A 105 2.51 -5.59 11.33
CA ILE A 105 1.54 -6.63 10.97
C ILE A 105 0.32 -6.48 11.87
N ASP A 106 -0.82 -6.26 11.25
CA ASP A 106 -2.11 -6.13 11.93
C ASP A 106 -2.73 -7.51 12.23
N ARG A 107 -2.65 -8.42 11.27
CA ARG A 107 -3.23 -9.75 11.39
C ARG A 107 -2.49 -10.80 10.58
N VAL A 108 -2.44 -12.01 11.11
CA VAL A 108 -1.99 -13.23 10.43
C VAL A 108 -3.11 -14.26 10.46
N ILE A 109 -3.42 -14.84 9.30
CA ILE A 109 -4.35 -15.98 9.17
C ILE A 109 -3.60 -17.11 8.48
N VAL A 110 -3.87 -18.34 8.90
CA VAL A 110 -3.42 -19.56 8.24
C VAL A 110 -4.64 -20.33 7.74
N TYR A 111 -4.70 -20.55 6.46
CA TYR A 111 -5.70 -21.37 5.80
C TYR A 111 -5.14 -22.76 5.51
N ASP A 112 -5.98 -23.78 5.60
CA ASP A 112 -5.71 -25.09 4.99
C ASP A 112 -5.93 -25.04 3.46
N LEU A 113 -5.76 -26.19 2.80
CA LEU A 113 -5.96 -26.31 1.35
C LEU A 113 -7.43 -26.19 0.91
N ASN A 114 -8.38 -26.28 1.86
CA ASN A 114 -9.82 -26.14 1.63
C ASN A 114 -10.34 -24.72 1.97
N GLU A 115 -9.43 -23.74 2.16
CA GLU A 115 -9.77 -22.38 2.55
C GLU A 115 -10.39 -22.25 3.96
N LEU A 116 -10.22 -23.27 4.82
CA LEU A 116 -10.64 -23.20 6.22
C LEU A 116 -9.58 -22.45 7.04
N VAL A 117 -10.01 -21.48 7.85
CA VAL A 117 -9.13 -20.80 8.80
C VAL A 117 -8.76 -21.74 9.93
N THR A 118 -7.53 -22.22 9.95
CA THR A 118 -7.00 -23.14 10.97
C THR A 118 -6.30 -22.39 12.11
N TYR A 119 -5.82 -21.20 11.84
CA TYR A 119 -5.24 -20.29 12.84
C TYR A 119 -5.49 -18.84 12.43
N SER A 120 -5.72 -17.99 13.41
CA SER A 120 -5.77 -16.53 13.22
C SER A 120 -5.34 -15.83 14.51
N THR A 121 -4.61 -14.71 14.39
CA THR A 121 -4.37 -13.77 15.50
C THR A 121 -5.65 -13.08 15.99
N ASP A 122 -6.69 -13.06 15.16
CA ASP A 122 -8.07 -12.69 15.48
C ASP A 122 -8.91 -13.97 15.61
N SER A 123 -9.15 -14.38 16.85
CA SER A 123 -9.85 -15.63 17.16
C SER A 123 -11.28 -15.72 16.62
N SER A 124 -11.91 -14.57 16.31
CA SER A 124 -13.28 -14.53 15.75
C SER A 124 -13.37 -15.14 14.35
N LEU A 125 -12.23 -15.29 13.66
CA LEU A 125 -12.17 -15.82 12.30
C LEU A 125 -11.90 -17.34 12.27
N LEU A 126 -11.60 -17.95 13.41
CA LEU A 126 -11.25 -19.37 13.48
C LEU A 126 -12.42 -20.25 13.00
N GLY A 127 -12.13 -21.20 12.12
CA GLY A 127 -13.12 -22.12 11.56
C GLY A 127 -14.01 -21.52 10.45
N LEU A 128 -13.84 -20.25 10.10
CA LEU A 128 -14.53 -19.69 8.93
C LEU A 128 -13.85 -20.13 7.63
N SER A 129 -14.61 -20.15 6.55
CA SER A 129 -14.14 -20.49 5.20
C SER A 129 -14.59 -19.44 4.17
N GLY A 130 -13.96 -19.45 3.00
CA GLY A 130 -14.35 -18.56 1.89
C GLY A 130 -13.89 -17.10 2.04
N LEU A 131 -12.91 -16.81 2.91
CA LEU A 131 -12.43 -15.44 3.16
C LEU A 131 -11.30 -15.00 2.22
N GLY A 132 -10.58 -15.94 1.61
CA GLY A 132 -9.37 -15.66 0.83
C GLY A 132 -9.63 -15.33 -0.65
N GLY A 133 -10.67 -15.93 -1.22
CA GLY A 133 -11.11 -15.67 -2.59
C GLY A 133 -10.07 -16.00 -3.66
N ILE A 134 -9.93 -15.13 -4.67
CA ILE A 134 -9.02 -15.35 -5.82
C ILE A 134 -7.55 -15.39 -5.38
N ASP A 135 -7.14 -14.54 -4.44
CA ASP A 135 -5.75 -14.45 -4.00
C ASP A 135 -5.31 -15.70 -3.22
N PHE A 136 -6.22 -16.30 -2.43
CA PHE A 136 -6.00 -17.60 -1.82
C PHE A 136 -5.77 -18.68 -2.88
N ASN A 137 -6.58 -18.71 -3.94
CA ASN A 137 -6.44 -19.70 -5.01
C ASN A 137 -5.10 -19.57 -5.76
N LEU A 138 -4.61 -18.34 -5.97
CA LEU A 138 -3.28 -18.11 -6.53
C LEU A 138 -2.18 -18.61 -5.60
N ALA A 139 -2.28 -18.32 -4.32
CA ALA A 139 -1.32 -18.79 -3.33
C ALA A 139 -1.31 -20.30 -3.18
N ARG A 140 -2.49 -20.95 -3.20
CA ARG A 140 -2.61 -22.41 -3.24
C ARG A 140 -1.93 -23.05 -4.46
N GLN A 141 -1.84 -22.32 -5.59
CA GLN A 141 -1.09 -22.75 -6.78
C GLN A 141 0.41 -22.43 -6.70
N GLY A 142 0.87 -21.83 -5.60
CA GLY A 142 2.27 -21.51 -5.36
C GLY A 142 2.70 -20.10 -5.79
N LYS A 143 1.76 -19.23 -6.16
CA LYS A 143 2.00 -17.84 -6.55
C LYS A 143 1.55 -16.91 -5.44
N SER A 144 2.46 -16.13 -4.85
CA SER A 144 2.08 -15.07 -3.92
C SER A 144 1.22 -14.02 -4.62
N SER A 145 0.24 -13.47 -3.91
CA SER A 145 -0.65 -12.42 -4.39
C SER A 145 -0.90 -11.40 -3.30
N SER A 146 -1.03 -10.13 -3.68
CA SER A 146 -1.31 -9.03 -2.75
C SER A 146 -2.48 -8.19 -3.25
N ARG A 147 -3.33 -7.78 -2.31
CA ARG A 147 -4.48 -6.93 -2.58
C ARG A 147 -4.57 -5.77 -1.59
N LEU A 148 -4.67 -4.56 -2.15
CA LEU A 148 -4.99 -3.37 -1.36
C LEU A 148 -6.50 -3.36 -1.05
N VAL A 149 -6.84 -3.40 0.24
CA VAL A 149 -8.21 -3.27 0.74
C VAL A 149 -8.36 -1.91 1.40
N SER A 150 -9.33 -1.14 0.93
CA SER A 150 -9.66 0.16 1.52
C SER A 150 -10.97 0.05 2.29
N ARG A 151 -10.94 0.26 3.60
CA ARG A 151 -12.13 0.36 4.44
C ARG A 151 -12.50 1.83 4.63
N GLY A 152 -13.74 2.18 4.32
CA GLY A 152 -14.30 3.53 4.51
C GLY A 152 -14.29 4.36 3.24
N GLY A 153 -15.50 4.65 2.74
CA GLY A 153 -15.77 5.51 1.59
C GLY A 153 -17.04 5.08 0.88
N PHE A 154 -18.16 5.59 1.34
CA PHE A 154 -19.41 5.61 0.57
C PHE A 154 -19.27 6.74 -0.45
N LEU A 155 -19.40 6.42 -1.74
CA LEU A 155 -19.29 7.36 -2.87
C LEU A 155 -17.91 8.00 -3.08
N GLY A 156 -17.10 7.45 -3.94
CA GLY A 156 -15.96 7.90 -4.71
C GLY A 156 -15.37 9.32 -4.62
N PHE A 157 -15.86 10.20 -3.75
CA PHE A 157 -15.34 11.54 -3.51
C PHE A 157 -14.62 11.59 -2.17
N GLU A 158 -13.31 11.75 -2.21
CA GLU A 158 -12.45 12.00 -1.05
C GLU A 158 -12.60 13.47 -0.60
N LEU A 159 -13.74 13.83 -0.04
CA LEU A 159 -13.89 15.06 0.73
C LEU A 159 -13.80 14.72 2.22
N GLY A 160 -12.64 14.97 2.82
CA GLY A 160 -12.47 15.19 4.26
C GLY A 160 -12.24 13.95 5.13
N THR A 161 -11.14 13.98 5.83
CA THR A 161 -10.81 13.65 7.25
C THR A 161 -11.33 12.38 7.94
N LEU A 162 -12.05 11.48 7.30
CA LEU A 162 -12.26 10.14 7.85
C LEU A 162 -11.07 9.28 7.43
N ALA A 163 -10.24 8.92 8.40
CA ALA A 163 -9.06 8.09 8.22
C ALA A 163 -9.45 6.79 7.49
N LYS A 164 -9.24 6.77 6.18
CA LYS A 164 -9.49 5.61 5.34
C LYS A 164 -8.44 4.57 5.69
N GLN A 165 -8.83 3.55 6.45
CA GLN A 165 -7.94 2.43 6.73
C GLN A 165 -7.59 1.74 5.41
N ARG A 166 -6.29 1.72 5.11
CA ARG A 166 -5.74 1.01 3.95
C ARG A 166 -4.91 -0.15 4.42
N GLN A 167 -5.42 -1.34 4.16
CA GLN A 167 -4.77 -2.59 4.53
C GLN A 167 -4.26 -3.28 3.26
N LEU A 168 -3.00 -3.69 3.28
CA LEU A 168 -2.45 -4.60 2.29
C LEU A 168 -2.57 -6.02 2.82
N LYS A 169 -3.33 -6.87 2.12
CA LYS A 169 -3.42 -8.30 2.38
C LYS A 169 -2.53 -9.03 1.39
N THR A 170 -1.59 -9.79 1.91
CA THR A 170 -0.66 -10.59 1.11
C THR A 170 -0.87 -12.07 1.41
N TYR A 171 -1.14 -12.85 0.36
CA TYR A 171 -1.36 -14.30 0.42
C TYR A 171 -0.10 -15.01 -0.06
N ILE A 172 0.42 -15.91 0.76
CA ILE A 172 1.72 -16.56 0.55
C ILE A 172 1.57 -18.06 0.81
N PRO A 173 2.06 -18.92 -0.11
CA PRO A 173 1.98 -20.36 0.09
C PRO A 173 2.80 -20.82 1.31
N LEU A 174 2.15 -21.52 2.23
CA LEU A 174 2.80 -22.22 3.33
C LEU A 174 3.38 -23.53 2.79
N ARG A 175 4.70 -23.66 2.81
CA ARG A 175 5.40 -24.83 2.25
C ARG A 175 6.14 -25.62 3.30
N MET A 176 6.15 -26.94 3.14
CA MET A 176 7.00 -27.81 3.95
C MET A 176 8.47 -27.55 3.57
N LYS A 177 9.30 -27.23 4.55
CA LYS A 177 10.74 -27.09 4.34
C LYS A 177 11.36 -28.49 4.31
N LYS A 178 11.91 -28.90 3.17
CA LYS A 178 12.76 -30.10 3.10
C LYS A 178 14.15 -29.75 3.65
N PRO A 179 14.67 -30.46 4.67
CA PRO A 179 15.90 -30.06 5.39
C PRO A 179 17.18 -29.99 4.53
N LEU A 180 17.19 -30.58 3.34
CA LEU A 180 18.40 -30.73 2.49
C LEU A 180 18.19 -30.34 1.01
N SER A 181 17.05 -29.79 0.64
CA SER A 181 16.76 -29.43 -0.75
C SER A 181 16.50 -27.93 -0.90
N ARG A 182 17.02 -27.34 -1.99
CA ARG A 182 16.64 -25.99 -2.43
C ARG A 182 15.22 -25.93 -3.03
N ASP A 183 14.63 -27.10 -3.29
CA ASP A 183 13.28 -27.16 -3.86
C ASP A 183 12.24 -26.84 -2.81
N PHE A 184 11.28 -25.99 -3.20
CA PHE A 184 10.10 -25.71 -2.39
C PHE A 184 9.28 -26.98 -2.26
N GLY A 185 9.09 -27.45 -1.02
CA GLY A 185 8.30 -28.64 -0.70
C GLY A 185 6.80 -28.44 -1.01
N GLN A 186 6.03 -29.49 -0.72
CA GLN A 186 4.58 -29.50 -0.87
C GLN A 186 3.93 -28.30 -0.16
N ILE A 187 2.91 -27.71 -0.79
CA ILE A 187 2.09 -26.65 -0.18
C ILE A 187 1.17 -27.31 0.84
N LEU A 188 1.22 -26.82 2.08
CA LEU A 188 0.43 -27.29 3.21
C LEU A 188 -0.78 -26.41 3.50
N GLY A 189 -0.76 -25.17 3.00
CA GLY A 189 -1.80 -24.17 3.24
C GLY A 189 -1.37 -22.81 2.70
N VAL A 190 -2.01 -21.76 3.16
CA VAL A 190 -1.75 -20.37 2.76
C VAL A 190 -1.69 -19.47 4.00
N PHE A 191 -0.68 -18.61 4.07
CA PHE A 191 -0.67 -17.46 4.97
C PHE A 191 -1.39 -16.28 4.33
N GLU A 192 -2.25 -15.60 5.07
CA GLU A 192 -2.68 -14.22 4.81
C GLU A 192 -2.02 -13.32 5.86
N ILE A 193 -1.24 -12.37 5.40
CA ILE A 193 -0.62 -11.33 6.24
C ILE A 193 -1.27 -10.01 5.91
N THR A 194 -1.88 -9.38 6.90
CA THR A 194 -2.51 -8.05 6.78
C THR A 194 -1.61 -7.00 7.40
N GLN A 195 -1.24 -5.99 6.60
CA GLN A 195 -0.46 -4.83 7.04
C GLN A 195 -1.32 -3.57 6.99
N ASP A 196 -1.26 -2.73 8.01
CA ASP A 196 -1.82 -1.37 7.95
C ASP A 196 -0.79 -0.42 7.31
N ILE A 197 -1.12 0.08 6.11
CA ILE A 197 -0.30 1.04 5.35
C ILE A 197 -0.96 2.41 5.27
N SER A 198 -1.95 2.68 6.14
CA SER A 198 -2.74 3.92 6.13
C SER A 198 -1.86 5.16 6.32
N GLU A 199 -0.95 5.12 7.29
CA GLU A 199 -0.06 6.24 7.60
C GLU A 199 0.92 6.52 6.46
N ASP A 200 1.57 5.48 5.93
CA ASP A 200 2.55 5.62 4.85
C ASP A 200 1.88 6.16 3.57
N TYR A 201 0.68 5.65 3.27
CA TYR A 201 -0.10 6.12 2.12
C TYR A 201 -0.60 7.56 2.31
N ALA A 202 -1.03 7.91 3.53
CA ALA A 202 -1.44 9.27 3.87
C ALA A 202 -0.27 10.25 3.81
N ALA A 203 0.94 9.83 4.20
CA ALA A 203 2.16 10.65 4.10
C ALA A 203 2.47 11.02 2.65
N ILE A 204 2.38 10.07 1.70
CA ILE A 204 2.57 10.32 0.27
C ILE A 204 1.52 11.33 -0.23
N THR A 205 0.26 11.16 0.16
CA THR A 205 -0.83 12.06 -0.26
C THR A 205 -0.67 13.47 0.34
N ARG A 206 -0.26 13.58 1.61
CA ARG A 206 0.05 14.88 2.23
C ARG A 206 1.18 15.59 1.51
N PHE A 207 2.25 14.88 1.19
CA PHE A 207 3.37 15.44 0.44
C PHE A 207 2.95 15.95 -0.94
N GLN A 208 2.13 15.20 -1.65
CA GLN A 208 1.54 15.62 -2.92
C GLN A 208 0.71 16.91 -2.77
N ASN A 209 -0.13 17.01 -1.75
CA ASN A 209 -0.95 18.19 -1.48
C ASN A 209 -0.09 19.42 -1.13
N ILE A 210 0.98 19.24 -0.34
CA ILE A 210 1.92 20.32 -0.01
C ILE A 210 2.55 20.87 -1.29
N ILE A 211 3.02 20.01 -2.19
CA ILE A 211 3.59 20.43 -3.48
C ILE A 211 2.56 21.21 -4.29
N ALA A 212 1.32 20.71 -4.40
CA ALA A 212 0.27 21.38 -5.15
C ALA A 212 -0.07 22.77 -4.57
N ILE A 213 -0.23 22.86 -3.25
CA ILE A 213 -0.53 24.13 -2.56
C ILE A 213 0.63 25.11 -2.69
N SER A 214 1.88 24.66 -2.50
CA SER A 214 3.06 25.49 -2.66
C SER A 214 3.18 26.04 -4.07
N LEU A 215 2.90 25.22 -5.08
CA LEU A 215 2.90 25.64 -6.49
C LEU A 215 1.87 26.74 -6.74
N VAL A 216 0.63 26.55 -6.28
CA VAL A 216 -0.43 27.55 -6.40
C VAL A 216 -0.04 28.83 -5.67
N GLY A 217 0.56 28.72 -4.48
CA GLY A 217 1.03 29.88 -3.70
C GLY A 217 2.12 30.69 -4.43
N VAL A 218 3.15 30.01 -4.94
CA VAL A 218 4.22 30.66 -5.71
C VAL A 218 3.68 31.34 -6.97
N MET A 219 2.79 30.65 -7.69
CA MET A 219 2.17 31.19 -8.88
C MET A 219 1.29 32.42 -8.60
N SER A 220 0.53 32.38 -7.50
CA SER A 220 -0.27 33.51 -7.05
C SER A 220 0.63 34.71 -6.70
N LEU A 221 1.73 34.47 -5.97
CA LEU A 221 2.71 35.51 -5.62
C LEU A 221 3.31 36.15 -6.88
N LEU A 222 3.78 35.34 -7.82
CA LEU A 222 4.31 35.83 -9.09
C LEU A 222 3.30 36.68 -9.88
N PHE A 223 2.05 36.23 -9.91
CA PHE A 223 0.97 36.97 -10.56
C PHE A 223 0.74 38.33 -9.87
N PHE A 224 0.72 38.39 -8.53
CA PHE A 224 0.58 39.65 -7.80
C PHE A 224 1.76 40.57 -8.01
N VAL A 225 3.00 40.06 -7.98
CA VAL A 225 4.20 40.85 -8.24
C VAL A 225 4.18 41.47 -9.65
N LEU A 226 3.88 40.67 -10.66
CA LEU A 226 3.75 41.18 -12.04
C LEU A 226 2.63 42.22 -12.19
N ARG A 227 1.53 42.05 -11.47
CA ARG A 227 0.42 43.00 -11.44
C ARG A 227 0.78 44.31 -10.78
N PHE A 228 1.70 44.30 -9.81
CA PHE A 228 2.12 45.51 -9.08
C PHE A 228 3.21 46.29 -9.82
N ILE A 229 4.05 45.62 -10.63
CA ILE A 229 5.11 46.23 -11.40
C ILE A 229 4.57 46.89 -12.69
N VAL A 230 3.43 46.44 -13.21
CA VAL A 230 2.78 46.95 -14.43
C VAL A 230 1.65 47.91 -14.09
#